data_239e38729df2e52a1bcecc31ef6f5c06
#
_entry.id   239e38729df2e52a1bcecc31ef6f5c06
#
_cell.length_a   1.000
_cell.length_b   1.000
_cell.length_c   1.000
_cell.angle_alpha   90.00
_cell.angle_beta   90.00
_cell.angle_gamma   90.00
#
_symmetry.space_group_name_H-M   'P 1'
#
loop_
_entity.id
_entity.type
_entity.pdbx_description
1 polymer ?
#
loop_
_entity_poly.entity_id
_entity_poly.type
_entity_poly.pdbx_seq_one_letter_code
_entity_poly.pdbx_strand_id
1 'polypeptide(L)'
;MLGRFLEVSVHSADIPASLAFYESLGLVQAAVGDAWDYPYAVVTDGRLHLGLHARDLPSPSLTWVRPDLLEHAPRLQALGIEFDFELFGEDTLHRLGFTDPAGQAIALLEARTFSPPPLAANHPTLLGYFEEFGLPTADLERSSAFWDSLGLVAFEPERGPFTKVVASGRDLNVGLYDVDLRSPVLTFADPDMAQRIETLRERGHRFAERLPRGMSTRDNALLVAPEGTWLLLTTGSV
;
A
#
# COMPACT_ATOMS: atom_id res chain seq x y z
N MET A 1 14.80 9.01 -1.52
CA MET A 1 14.26 10.14 -2.27
C MET A 1 12.87 10.54 -1.77
N LEU A 2 11.96 9.61 -1.53
CA LEU A 2 10.55 9.88 -1.18
C LEU A 2 10.31 10.46 0.23
N GLY A 3 11.18 10.18 1.19
CA GLY A 3 10.99 10.56 2.60
C GLY A 3 10.59 9.38 3.47
N ARG A 4 9.66 9.58 4.43
CA ARG A 4 9.11 8.53 5.27
C ARG A 4 7.75 8.11 4.74
N PHE A 5 7.54 6.81 4.60
CA PHE A 5 6.24 6.30 4.19
C PHE A 5 5.21 6.59 5.28
N LEU A 6 4.10 7.20 4.88
CA LEU A 6 3.00 7.52 5.78
C LEU A 6 1.97 6.39 5.78
N GLU A 7 1.41 6.10 4.61
CA GLU A 7 0.29 5.15 4.49
C GLU A 7 0.02 4.73 3.04
N VAL A 8 -0.71 3.65 2.90
CA VAL A 8 -1.52 3.41 1.71
C VAL A 8 -2.83 4.17 1.90
N SER A 9 -3.10 5.17 1.06
CA SER A 9 -4.31 5.97 1.13
C SER A 9 -5.38 5.39 0.21
N VAL A 10 -6.58 5.16 0.74
CA VAL A 10 -7.72 4.66 -0.01
C VAL A 10 -8.95 5.54 0.17
N HIS A 11 -9.70 5.73 -0.91
CA HIS A 11 -11.01 6.36 -0.83
C HIS A 11 -12.01 5.42 -0.17
N SER A 12 -12.72 5.87 0.86
CA SER A 12 -13.80 5.15 1.50
C SER A 12 -15.02 6.04 1.65
N ALA A 13 -16.08 5.74 0.92
CA ALA A 13 -17.35 6.44 1.03
C ALA A 13 -18.08 6.14 2.36
N ASP A 14 -17.79 5.00 2.99
CA ASP A 14 -18.33 4.56 4.27
C ASP A 14 -17.19 4.09 5.18
N ILE A 15 -16.51 5.04 5.84
CA ILE A 15 -15.41 4.76 6.77
C ILE A 15 -15.83 3.79 7.89
N PRO A 16 -16.99 3.90 8.54
CA PRO A 16 -17.43 2.93 9.53
C PRO A 16 -17.49 1.49 9.00
N ALA A 17 -18.00 1.27 7.80
CA ALA A 17 -18.04 -0.06 7.18
C ALA A 17 -16.64 -0.61 6.90
N SER A 18 -15.74 0.22 6.37
CA SER A 18 -14.33 -0.15 6.12
C SER A 18 -13.61 -0.45 7.45
N LEU A 19 -13.79 0.37 8.49
CA LEU A 19 -13.22 0.12 9.82
C LEU A 19 -13.67 -1.24 10.37
N ALA A 20 -14.99 -1.51 10.38
CA ALA A 20 -15.53 -2.77 10.88
C ALA A 20 -14.96 -4.00 10.12
N PHE A 21 -14.76 -3.85 8.81
CA PHE A 21 -14.13 -4.90 8.00
C PHE A 21 -12.69 -5.17 8.44
N TYR A 22 -11.84 -4.13 8.52
CA TYR A 22 -10.42 -4.29 8.89
C TYR A 22 -10.25 -4.74 10.34
N GLU A 23 -11.08 -4.25 11.26
CA GLU A 23 -11.09 -4.71 12.66
C GLU A 23 -11.48 -6.19 12.77
N SER A 24 -12.41 -6.67 11.94
CA SER A 24 -12.78 -8.09 11.88
C SER A 24 -11.64 -9.00 11.41
N LEU A 25 -10.66 -8.43 10.68
CA LEU A 25 -9.43 -9.10 10.25
C LEU A 25 -8.30 -9.01 11.29
N GLY A 26 -8.51 -8.24 12.37
CA GLY A 26 -7.55 -8.07 13.46
C GLY A 26 -6.63 -6.85 13.32
N LEU A 27 -6.86 -5.95 12.35
CA LEU A 27 -6.22 -4.64 12.36
C LEU A 27 -6.85 -3.78 13.46
N VAL A 28 -6.12 -2.77 13.92
CA VAL A 28 -6.61 -1.85 14.95
C VAL A 28 -6.65 -0.43 14.41
N GLN A 29 -7.61 0.36 14.86
CA GLN A 29 -7.66 1.77 14.53
C GLN A 29 -6.50 2.51 15.22
N ALA A 30 -5.70 3.23 14.46
CA ALA A 30 -4.65 4.10 14.98
C ALA A 30 -5.23 5.43 15.47
N ALA A 31 -4.66 5.97 16.52
CA ALA A 31 -4.96 7.33 16.94
C ALA A 31 -4.32 8.31 15.92
N VAL A 32 -5.15 9.10 15.27
CA VAL A 32 -4.73 10.13 14.32
C VAL A 32 -5.16 11.49 14.84
N GLY A 33 -4.33 12.52 14.64
CA GLY A 33 -4.72 13.91 14.92
C GLY A 33 -5.63 14.46 13.82
N ASP A 34 -6.08 15.69 14.01
CA ASP A 34 -6.89 16.44 13.04
C ASP A 34 -6.01 16.90 11.84
N ALA A 35 -5.47 15.92 11.09
CA ALA A 35 -4.56 16.19 9.98
C ALA A 35 -5.30 16.66 8.70
N TRP A 36 -6.59 16.34 8.61
CA TRP A 36 -7.42 16.64 7.44
C TRP A 36 -8.71 17.36 7.84
N ASP A 37 -9.24 18.19 6.94
CA ASP A 37 -10.51 18.92 7.07
C ASP A 37 -11.74 18.10 6.65
N TYR A 38 -11.59 16.79 6.46
CA TYR A 38 -12.63 15.82 6.09
C TYR A 38 -12.50 14.54 6.91
N PRO A 39 -13.55 13.69 6.98
CA PRO A 39 -13.51 12.45 7.72
C PRO A 39 -12.37 11.53 7.25
N TYR A 40 -11.59 11.05 8.20
CA TYR A 40 -10.41 10.24 7.99
C TYR A 40 -10.19 9.29 9.15
N ALA A 41 -9.76 8.09 8.86
CA ALA A 41 -9.35 7.10 9.85
C ALA A 41 -8.15 6.29 9.34
N VAL A 42 -7.37 5.72 10.24
CA VAL A 42 -6.26 4.82 9.89
C VAL A 42 -6.44 3.50 10.59
N VAL A 43 -6.25 2.40 9.89
CA VAL A 43 -6.10 1.06 10.48
C VAL A 43 -4.67 0.56 10.29
N THR A 44 -4.18 -0.23 11.23
CA THR A 44 -2.82 -0.73 11.20
C THR A 44 -2.71 -2.13 11.85
N ASP A 45 -1.73 -2.92 11.37
CA ASP A 45 -1.25 -4.15 12.02
C ASP A 45 0.07 -3.90 12.76
N GLY A 46 0.52 -2.64 12.86
CA GLY A 46 1.80 -2.22 13.41
C GLY A 46 2.92 -2.09 12.36
N ARG A 47 2.71 -2.54 11.13
CA ARG A 47 3.64 -2.38 9.99
C ARG A 47 3.04 -1.54 8.88
N LEU A 48 1.86 -1.94 8.42
CA LEU A 48 1.08 -1.20 7.44
C LEU A 48 0.23 -0.14 8.15
N HIS A 49 0.17 1.05 7.58
CA HIS A 49 -0.85 2.04 7.87
C HIS A 49 -1.72 2.18 6.62
N LEU A 50 -3.01 1.98 6.79
CA LEU A 50 -4.00 2.14 5.72
C LEU A 50 -4.92 3.29 6.09
N GLY A 51 -4.81 4.38 5.35
CA GLY A 51 -5.61 5.59 5.53
C GLY A 51 -6.93 5.50 4.76
N LEU A 52 -8.04 5.60 5.48
CA LEU A 52 -9.40 5.60 4.94
C LEU A 52 -9.87 7.04 4.81
N HIS A 53 -10.01 7.54 3.60
CA HIS A 53 -10.33 8.94 3.32
C HIS A 53 -11.75 9.07 2.73
N ALA A 54 -12.60 9.93 3.32
CA ALA A 54 -13.91 10.25 2.76
C ALA A 54 -13.81 11.24 1.59
N ARG A 55 -12.63 11.55 1.12
CA ARG A 55 -12.35 12.42 -0.02
C ARG A 55 -12.06 11.59 -1.25
N ASP A 56 -12.48 12.06 -2.41
CA ASP A 56 -12.10 11.48 -3.69
C ASP A 56 -10.59 11.67 -3.94
N LEU A 57 -9.90 10.55 -4.16
CA LEU A 57 -8.47 10.48 -4.44
C LEU A 57 -8.18 9.21 -5.27
N PRO A 58 -7.05 9.16 -6.01
CA PRO A 58 -6.62 7.91 -6.63
C PRO A 58 -6.48 6.81 -5.58
N SER A 59 -7.19 5.69 -5.78
CA SER A 59 -7.32 4.64 -4.76
C SER A 59 -7.03 3.24 -5.34
N PRO A 60 -6.05 2.52 -4.75
CA PRO A 60 -5.13 2.97 -3.70
C PRO A 60 -4.05 3.91 -4.21
N SER A 61 -3.55 4.81 -3.35
CA SER A 61 -2.35 5.61 -3.60
C SER A 61 -1.31 5.42 -2.49
N LEU A 62 -0.05 5.66 -2.80
CA LEU A 62 1.05 5.55 -1.85
C LEU A 62 1.47 6.94 -1.40
N THR A 63 1.44 7.19 -0.09
CA THR A 63 1.69 8.53 0.47
C THR A 63 2.95 8.54 1.33
N TRP A 64 3.86 9.47 1.04
CA TRP A 64 5.06 9.74 1.83
C TRP A 64 5.05 11.15 2.39
N VAL A 65 5.84 11.36 3.44
CA VAL A 65 6.07 12.69 4.04
C VAL A 65 7.54 13.03 4.05
N ARG A 66 7.84 14.32 3.85
CA ARG A 66 9.20 14.86 3.97
C ARG A 66 9.17 16.33 4.42
N PRO A 67 10.22 16.82 5.08
CA PRO A 67 10.22 18.18 5.67
C PRO A 67 10.55 19.30 4.66
N ASP A 68 11.04 18.98 3.48
CA ASP A 68 11.65 19.89 2.50
C ASP A 68 11.07 19.68 1.09
N LEU A 69 9.76 19.52 0.99
CA LEU A 69 9.12 19.12 -0.26
C LEU A 69 9.30 20.15 -1.38
N LEU A 70 9.13 21.43 -1.07
CA LEU A 70 9.30 22.51 -2.03
C LEU A 70 10.72 22.56 -2.62
N GLU A 71 11.74 22.39 -1.78
CA GLU A 71 13.14 22.36 -2.22
C GLU A 71 13.50 21.07 -2.96
N HIS A 72 12.73 20.01 -2.71
CA HIS A 72 12.97 18.70 -3.29
C HIS A 72 12.30 18.48 -4.64
N ALA A 73 11.19 19.14 -4.92
CA ALA A 73 10.43 18.97 -6.16
C ALA A 73 11.30 19.10 -7.43
N PRO A 74 12.25 20.06 -7.55
CA PRO A 74 13.15 20.14 -8.72
C PRO A 74 14.05 18.92 -8.91
N ARG A 75 14.37 18.19 -7.83
CA ARG A 75 15.17 16.95 -7.92
C ARG A 75 14.37 15.79 -8.52
N LEU A 76 13.08 15.72 -8.22
CA LEU A 76 12.18 14.74 -8.82
C LEU A 76 11.98 15.04 -10.31
N GLN A 77 11.80 16.32 -10.67
CA GLN A 77 11.71 16.73 -12.07
C GLN A 77 12.99 16.42 -12.86
N ALA A 78 14.17 16.57 -12.24
CA ALA A 78 15.45 16.20 -12.85
C ALA A 78 15.59 14.69 -13.14
N LEU A 79 14.80 13.82 -12.47
CA LEU A 79 14.68 12.40 -12.78
C LEU A 79 13.66 12.12 -13.91
N GLY A 80 13.07 13.16 -14.50
CA GLY A 80 12.06 13.03 -15.54
C GLY A 80 10.64 12.75 -15.00
N ILE A 81 10.40 12.98 -13.71
CA ILE A 81 9.06 12.82 -13.11
C ILE A 81 8.22 14.05 -13.42
N GLU A 82 7.09 13.82 -14.06
CA GLU A 82 6.06 14.82 -14.31
C GLU A 82 5.04 14.76 -13.16
N PHE A 83 4.63 15.92 -12.63
CA PHE A 83 3.65 15.98 -11.55
C PHE A 83 2.23 16.04 -12.12
N ASP A 84 1.36 15.19 -11.60
CA ASP A 84 -0.07 15.22 -11.90
C ASP A 84 -0.74 16.42 -11.23
N PHE A 85 -0.23 16.80 -10.06
CA PHE A 85 -0.58 18.03 -9.36
C PHE A 85 0.58 18.49 -8.48
N GLU A 86 0.63 19.80 -8.23
CA GLU A 86 1.46 20.43 -7.20
C GLU A 86 0.68 21.53 -6.50
N LEU A 87 0.81 21.59 -5.20
CA LEU A 87 0.18 22.63 -4.36
C LEU A 87 1.20 23.15 -3.38
N PHE A 88 1.68 24.37 -3.64
CA PHE A 88 2.59 25.10 -2.80
C PHE A 88 2.01 26.49 -2.51
N GLY A 89 2.08 26.98 -1.28
CA GLY A 89 1.56 28.28 -0.89
C GLY A 89 1.78 28.56 0.59
N GLU A 90 1.69 29.84 0.99
CA GLU A 90 2.00 30.26 2.35
C GLU A 90 1.09 29.64 3.42
N ASP A 91 -0.21 29.48 3.11
CA ASP A 91 -1.23 28.97 4.04
C ASP A 91 -1.78 27.59 3.63
N THR A 92 -1.02 26.83 2.85
CA THR A 92 -1.46 25.51 2.37
C THR A 92 -0.50 24.42 2.79
N LEU A 93 -1.03 23.22 3.05
CA LEU A 93 -0.23 22.02 3.18
C LEU A 93 0.45 21.75 1.83
N HIS A 94 1.77 21.86 1.78
CA HIS A 94 2.53 21.56 0.59
C HIS A 94 2.39 20.10 0.23
N ARG A 95 2.02 19.83 -1.01
CA ARG A 95 1.87 18.49 -1.54
C ARG A 95 2.06 18.46 -3.06
N LEU A 96 2.52 17.34 -3.54
CA LEU A 96 2.58 17.02 -4.97
C LEU A 96 2.20 15.56 -5.18
N GLY A 97 1.83 15.23 -6.39
CA GLY A 97 1.53 13.86 -6.79
C GLY A 97 2.02 13.57 -8.20
N PHE A 98 2.34 12.31 -8.44
CA PHE A 98 2.74 11.79 -9.73
C PHE A 98 2.38 10.30 -9.82
N THR A 99 2.49 9.74 -11.01
CA THR A 99 2.25 8.32 -11.25
C THR A 99 3.52 7.59 -11.64
N ASP A 100 3.63 6.32 -11.24
CA ASP A 100 4.67 5.43 -11.70
C ASP A 100 4.38 4.94 -13.15
N PRO A 101 5.31 4.22 -13.81
CA PRO A 101 5.09 3.70 -15.16
C PRO A 101 3.92 2.72 -15.33
N ALA A 102 3.45 2.11 -14.23
CA ALA A 102 2.29 1.22 -14.22
C ALA A 102 0.96 1.96 -13.94
N GLY A 103 1.02 3.28 -13.70
CA GLY A 103 -0.14 4.11 -13.37
C GLY A 103 -0.47 4.18 -11.88
N GLN A 104 0.43 3.72 -11.00
CA GLN A 104 0.24 3.81 -9.56
C GLN A 104 0.44 5.23 -9.07
N ALA A 105 -0.58 5.80 -8.43
CA ALA A 105 -0.51 7.13 -7.86
C ALA A 105 0.38 7.20 -6.62
N ILE A 106 1.22 8.22 -6.56
CA ILE A 106 2.14 8.52 -5.47
C ILE A 106 1.90 9.96 -5.03
N ALA A 107 1.79 10.17 -3.72
CA ALA A 107 1.65 11.49 -3.13
C ALA A 107 2.79 11.78 -2.15
N LEU A 108 3.30 12.99 -2.19
CA LEU A 108 4.24 13.52 -1.21
C LEU A 108 3.61 14.69 -0.47
N LEU A 109 3.72 14.68 0.86
CA LEU A 109 3.23 15.72 1.75
C LEU A 109 4.42 16.33 2.49
N GLU A 110 4.38 17.64 2.72
CA GLU A 110 5.37 18.29 3.57
C GLU A 110 4.95 18.21 5.04
N ALA A 111 5.83 17.61 5.86
CA ALA A 111 5.67 17.63 7.30
C ALA A 111 7.04 17.83 7.97
N ARG A 112 7.15 18.82 8.85
CA ARG A 112 8.40 19.15 9.56
C ARG A 112 8.76 18.13 10.62
N THR A 113 7.76 17.54 11.24
CA THR A 113 7.91 16.48 12.23
C THR A 113 6.96 15.33 11.86
N PHE A 114 7.53 14.21 11.49
CA PHE A 114 6.80 12.97 11.33
C PHE A 114 7.22 12.03 12.45
N SER A 115 6.37 11.89 13.45
CA SER A 115 6.47 10.83 14.44
C SER A 115 5.38 9.84 14.11
N PRO A 116 5.70 8.71 13.45
CA PRO A 116 4.72 7.64 13.34
C PRO A 116 4.26 7.29 14.75
N PRO A 117 2.97 7.00 14.97
CA PRO A 117 2.52 6.51 16.26
C PRO A 117 3.43 5.34 16.66
N PRO A 118 3.77 5.20 17.95
CA PRO A 118 4.58 4.07 18.39
C PRO A 118 3.92 2.81 17.85
N LEU A 119 4.70 1.98 17.15
CA LEU A 119 4.22 0.70 16.64
C LEU A 119 3.59 -0.04 17.81
N ALA A 120 2.29 -0.15 17.83
CA ALA A 120 1.62 -1.08 18.72
C ALA A 120 2.31 -2.43 18.50
N ALA A 121 2.64 -3.14 19.58
CA ALA A 121 3.26 -4.45 19.50
C ALA A 121 2.52 -5.24 18.41
N ASN A 122 3.28 -5.85 17.46
CA ASN A 122 2.74 -6.61 16.34
C ASN A 122 1.51 -7.40 16.79
N HIS A 123 0.33 -6.92 16.45
CA HIS A 123 -0.89 -7.66 16.72
C HIS A 123 -0.99 -8.75 15.65
N PRO A 124 -1.09 -10.02 16.06
CA PRO A 124 -1.30 -11.09 15.10
C PRO A 124 -2.65 -10.87 14.42
N THR A 125 -2.62 -10.40 13.19
CA THR A 125 -3.82 -10.30 12.36
C THR A 125 -4.21 -11.68 11.82
N LEU A 126 -5.45 -11.85 11.41
CA LEU A 126 -5.88 -13.06 10.71
C LEU A 126 -5.26 -13.17 9.31
N LEU A 127 -4.72 -12.08 8.80
CA LEU A 127 -4.10 -11.99 7.48
C LEU A 127 -2.65 -12.53 7.45
N GLY A 128 -2.00 -12.73 8.60
CA GLY A 128 -0.57 -12.95 8.69
C GLY A 128 0.18 -11.61 8.81
N TYR A 129 1.34 -11.51 8.16
CA TYR A 129 2.20 -10.32 8.21
C TYR A 129 2.12 -9.55 6.88
N PHE A 130 1.96 -8.24 6.95
CA PHE A 130 2.09 -7.41 5.75
C PHE A 130 3.50 -7.54 5.17
N GLU A 131 3.59 -7.94 3.92
CA GLU A 131 4.85 -8.19 3.21
C GLU A 131 5.21 -7.03 2.28
N GLU A 132 4.29 -6.67 1.38
CA GLU A 132 4.54 -5.66 0.36
C GLU A 132 3.25 -5.10 -0.26
N PHE A 133 3.36 -3.96 -0.91
CA PHE A 133 2.35 -3.44 -1.82
C PHE A 133 2.60 -4.02 -3.21
N GLY A 134 1.75 -4.96 -3.63
CA GLY A 134 1.85 -5.65 -4.92
C GLY A 134 1.26 -4.81 -6.04
N LEU A 135 2.08 -4.48 -7.02
CA LEU A 135 1.75 -3.63 -8.15
C LEU A 135 1.84 -4.42 -9.45
N PRO A 136 0.72 -4.68 -10.13
CA PRO A 136 0.74 -5.30 -11.45
C PRO A 136 1.40 -4.36 -12.47
N THR A 137 2.33 -4.89 -13.25
CA THR A 137 3.02 -4.14 -14.30
C THR A 137 3.28 -5.02 -15.52
N ALA A 138 3.14 -4.45 -16.71
CA ALA A 138 3.48 -5.12 -17.96
C ALA A 138 4.98 -4.98 -18.33
N ASP A 139 5.72 -4.11 -17.62
CA ASP A 139 7.13 -3.82 -17.89
C ASP A 139 7.89 -3.75 -16.56
N LEU A 140 8.38 -4.92 -16.12
CA LEU A 140 9.15 -5.06 -14.88
C LEU A 140 10.43 -4.22 -14.89
N GLU A 141 11.13 -4.16 -16.01
CA GLU A 141 12.40 -3.42 -16.12
C GLU A 141 12.19 -1.93 -15.94
N ARG A 142 11.23 -1.36 -16.67
CA ARG A 142 10.89 0.07 -16.57
C ARG A 142 10.38 0.43 -15.17
N SER A 143 9.50 -0.40 -14.59
CA SER A 143 8.98 -0.18 -13.24
C SER A 143 10.08 -0.29 -12.18
N SER A 144 10.98 -1.29 -12.29
CA SER A 144 12.13 -1.43 -11.38
C SER A 144 13.05 -0.23 -11.44
N ALA A 145 13.43 0.21 -12.64
CA ALA A 145 14.30 1.38 -12.83
C ALA A 145 13.67 2.66 -12.23
N PHE A 146 12.36 2.82 -12.36
CA PHE A 146 11.65 3.95 -11.77
C PHE A 146 11.75 3.93 -10.23
N TRP A 147 11.40 2.82 -9.58
CA TRP A 147 11.43 2.70 -8.13
C TRP A 147 12.86 2.78 -7.57
N ASP A 148 13.85 2.25 -8.29
CA ASP A 148 15.28 2.40 -7.94
C ASP A 148 15.71 3.87 -8.00
N SER A 149 15.31 4.63 -9.01
CA SER A 149 15.58 6.07 -9.11
C SER A 149 15.02 6.87 -7.94
N LEU A 150 13.94 6.40 -7.32
CA LEU A 150 13.33 6.98 -6.13
C LEU A 150 13.99 6.53 -4.82
N GLY A 151 14.97 5.62 -4.90
CA GLY A 151 15.78 5.16 -3.77
C GLY A 151 15.29 3.89 -3.08
N LEU A 152 14.41 3.11 -3.74
CA LEU A 152 14.15 1.74 -3.36
C LEU A 152 15.19 0.83 -4.04
N VAL A 153 15.58 -0.26 -3.39
CA VAL A 153 16.53 -1.21 -3.96
C VAL A 153 15.76 -2.34 -4.64
N ALA A 154 15.84 -2.41 -5.96
CA ALA A 154 15.25 -3.50 -6.71
C ALA A 154 16.12 -4.77 -6.62
N PHE A 155 15.51 -5.89 -6.24
CA PHE A 155 16.16 -7.19 -6.21
C PHE A 155 16.07 -7.92 -7.56
N GLU A 156 16.81 -9.01 -7.69
CA GLU A 156 16.71 -9.88 -8.86
C GLU A 156 15.30 -10.47 -8.98
N PRO A 157 14.80 -10.68 -10.21
CA PRO A 157 13.47 -11.24 -10.42
C PRO A 157 13.32 -12.64 -9.81
N GLU A 158 12.30 -12.81 -9.01
CA GLU A 158 11.89 -14.10 -8.47
C GLU A 158 10.92 -14.79 -9.41
N ARG A 159 11.10 -16.10 -9.60
CA ARG A 159 10.19 -16.94 -10.38
C ARG A 159 9.33 -17.77 -9.44
N GLY A 160 8.05 -17.58 -9.49
CA GLY A 160 7.06 -18.30 -8.73
C GLY A 160 5.83 -18.61 -9.58
N PRO A 161 4.60 -18.44 -9.04
CA PRO A 161 3.39 -18.54 -9.85
C PRO A 161 3.38 -17.50 -10.99
N PHE A 162 4.02 -16.36 -10.79
CA PHE A 162 4.29 -15.31 -11.76
C PHE A 162 5.67 -14.70 -11.44
N THR A 163 6.25 -13.99 -12.39
CA THR A 163 7.52 -13.28 -12.16
C THR A 163 7.26 -12.04 -11.32
N LYS A 164 8.05 -11.84 -10.28
CA LYS A 164 8.01 -10.63 -9.46
C LYS A 164 9.40 -10.05 -9.23
N VAL A 165 9.47 -8.73 -9.07
CA VAL A 165 10.63 -7.99 -8.59
C VAL A 165 10.23 -7.24 -7.33
N VAL A 166 10.95 -7.42 -6.24
CA VAL A 166 10.73 -6.65 -5.03
C VAL A 166 11.63 -5.41 -5.05
N ALA A 167 11.02 -4.23 -5.02
CA ALA A 167 11.72 -2.98 -4.78
C ALA A 167 11.59 -2.63 -3.28
N SER A 168 12.66 -2.83 -2.53
CA SER A 168 12.67 -2.67 -1.08
C SER A 168 13.01 -1.24 -0.68
N GLY A 169 12.11 -0.61 0.05
CA GLY A 169 12.32 0.67 0.70
C GLY A 169 12.55 0.52 2.20
N ARG A 170 12.88 1.62 2.84
CA ARG A 170 13.07 1.65 4.30
C ARG A 170 11.80 1.28 5.07
N ASP A 171 10.65 1.78 4.62
CA ASP A 171 9.40 1.70 5.36
C ASP A 171 8.32 0.90 4.60
N LEU A 172 8.54 0.63 3.31
CA LEU A 172 7.61 -0.10 2.43
C LEU A 172 8.37 -0.89 1.38
N ASN A 173 7.96 -2.12 1.14
CA ASN A 173 8.33 -2.89 -0.04
C ASN A 173 7.25 -2.75 -1.12
N VAL A 174 7.66 -2.58 -2.36
CA VAL A 174 6.80 -2.60 -3.55
C VAL A 174 7.13 -3.85 -4.35
N GLY A 175 6.17 -4.77 -4.44
CA GLY A 175 6.27 -5.95 -5.28
C GLY A 175 5.78 -5.62 -6.69
N LEU A 176 6.65 -5.69 -7.68
CA LEU A 176 6.31 -5.49 -9.08
C LEU A 176 5.96 -6.85 -9.68
N TYR A 177 4.73 -7.03 -10.15
CA TYR A 177 4.17 -8.31 -10.55
C TYR A 177 3.88 -8.35 -12.05
N ASP A 178 4.51 -9.29 -12.78
CA ASP A 178 4.13 -9.63 -14.15
C ASP A 178 2.93 -10.58 -14.10
N VAL A 179 1.76 -10.00 -13.84
CA VAL A 179 0.51 -10.75 -13.65
C VAL A 179 -0.70 -9.91 -14.05
N ASP A 180 -1.72 -10.58 -14.58
CA ASP A 180 -3.01 -9.95 -14.90
C ASP A 180 -3.86 -9.78 -13.63
N LEU A 181 -3.55 -8.73 -12.88
CA LEU A 181 -4.37 -8.21 -11.79
C LEU A 181 -5.00 -6.89 -12.22
N ARG A 182 -6.25 -6.68 -11.83
CA ARG A 182 -6.99 -5.46 -12.19
C ARG A 182 -6.65 -4.25 -11.32
N SER A 183 -6.06 -4.50 -10.17
CA SER A 183 -5.75 -3.47 -9.17
C SER A 183 -4.51 -3.87 -8.39
N PRO A 184 -3.78 -2.92 -7.83
CA PRO A 184 -2.77 -3.20 -6.80
C PRO A 184 -3.36 -3.97 -5.64
N VAL A 185 -2.51 -4.71 -4.93
CA VAL A 185 -2.90 -5.55 -3.80
C VAL A 185 -2.05 -5.27 -2.57
N LEU A 186 -2.63 -5.37 -1.39
CA LEU A 186 -1.90 -5.47 -0.13
C LEU A 186 -1.57 -6.93 0.10
N THR A 187 -0.30 -7.31 0.01
CA THR A 187 0.13 -8.70 0.14
C THR A 187 0.48 -9.01 1.59
N PHE A 188 -0.16 -10.05 2.11
CA PHE A 188 0.10 -10.59 3.45
C PHE A 188 0.58 -12.02 3.32
N ALA A 189 1.60 -12.37 4.12
CA ALA A 189 2.24 -13.66 4.08
C ALA A 189 2.25 -14.34 5.45
N ASP A 190 2.05 -15.67 5.46
CA ASP A 190 2.21 -16.49 6.64
C ASP A 190 2.43 -17.96 6.23
N PRO A 191 3.38 -18.69 6.83
CA PRO A 191 3.59 -20.10 6.52
C PRO A 191 2.33 -20.97 6.72
N ASP A 192 1.47 -20.58 7.68
CA ASP A 192 0.22 -21.27 8.00
C ASP A 192 -1.00 -20.65 7.31
N MET A 193 -0.80 -20.00 6.14
CA MET A 193 -1.86 -19.25 5.44
C MET A 193 -3.08 -20.10 5.14
N ALA A 194 -2.93 -21.39 4.81
CA ALA A 194 -4.05 -22.28 4.58
C ALA A 194 -5.02 -22.36 5.77
N GLN A 195 -4.48 -22.41 7.01
CA GLN A 195 -5.28 -22.42 8.23
C GLN A 195 -5.94 -21.08 8.50
N ARG A 196 -5.24 -19.97 8.21
CA ARG A 196 -5.79 -18.62 8.35
C ARG A 196 -6.96 -18.38 7.40
N ILE A 197 -6.85 -18.84 6.15
CA ILE A 197 -7.92 -18.77 5.15
C ILE A 197 -9.16 -19.55 5.65
N GLU A 198 -8.98 -20.72 6.24
CA GLU A 198 -10.10 -21.49 6.80
C GLU A 198 -10.77 -20.77 7.96
N THR A 199 -9.97 -20.22 8.87
CA THR A 199 -10.47 -19.38 9.97
C THR A 199 -11.28 -18.17 9.48
N LEU A 200 -10.81 -17.51 8.42
CA LEU A 200 -11.52 -16.39 7.80
C LEU A 200 -12.85 -16.83 7.18
N ARG A 201 -12.90 -18.01 6.54
CA ARG A 201 -14.15 -18.60 6.00
C ARG A 201 -15.15 -18.89 7.10
N GLU A 202 -14.71 -19.51 8.19
CA GLU A 202 -15.55 -19.82 9.37
C GLU A 202 -16.13 -18.54 9.98
N ARG A 203 -15.41 -17.42 9.92
CA ARG A 203 -15.87 -16.08 10.35
C ARG A 203 -16.77 -15.38 9.34
N GLY A 204 -17.05 -16.01 8.19
CA GLY A 204 -17.96 -15.50 7.18
C GLY A 204 -17.34 -14.53 6.17
N HIS A 205 -16.01 -14.40 6.14
CA HIS A 205 -15.35 -13.60 5.10
C HIS A 205 -15.48 -14.27 3.74
N ARG A 206 -15.77 -13.45 2.72
CA ARG A 206 -15.90 -13.91 1.33
C ARG A 206 -14.65 -13.58 0.55
N PHE A 207 -14.17 -14.55 -0.21
CA PHE A 207 -13.01 -14.42 -1.07
C PHE A 207 -13.45 -14.19 -2.52
N ALA A 208 -12.58 -13.53 -3.30
CA ALA A 208 -12.78 -13.43 -4.74
C ALA A 208 -12.75 -14.83 -5.37
N GLU A 209 -13.57 -15.02 -6.41
CA GLU A 209 -13.69 -16.31 -7.10
C GLU A 209 -12.40 -16.70 -7.85
N ARG A 210 -11.58 -15.73 -8.20
CA ARG A 210 -10.38 -15.96 -9.01
C ARG A 210 -9.15 -15.36 -8.35
N LEU A 211 -8.10 -16.16 -8.28
CA LEU A 211 -6.75 -15.73 -7.95
C LEU A 211 -5.96 -15.40 -9.21
N PRO A 212 -4.83 -14.67 -9.07
CA PRO A 212 -3.83 -14.56 -10.11
C PRO A 212 -3.48 -15.94 -10.71
N ARG A 213 -3.24 -15.96 -12.02
CA ARG A 213 -2.91 -17.19 -12.73
C ARG A 213 -1.65 -17.84 -12.14
N GLY A 214 -1.73 -19.14 -11.87
CA GLY A 214 -0.62 -19.92 -11.30
C GLY A 214 -0.68 -20.06 -9.79
N MET A 215 -1.49 -19.28 -9.07
CA MET A 215 -1.65 -19.42 -7.61
C MET A 215 -2.66 -20.53 -7.26
N SER A 216 -2.30 -21.32 -6.25
CA SER A 216 -3.16 -22.38 -5.71
C SER A 216 -4.20 -21.80 -4.76
N THR A 217 -5.48 -22.19 -4.90
CA THR A 217 -6.56 -21.79 -3.96
C THR A 217 -6.49 -22.50 -2.61
N ARG A 218 -5.56 -23.44 -2.43
CA ARG A 218 -5.39 -24.20 -1.20
C ARG A 218 -4.79 -23.33 -0.08
N ASP A 219 -3.81 -22.53 -0.44
CA ASP A 219 -2.93 -21.79 0.45
C ASP A 219 -2.79 -20.31 0.08
N ASN A 220 -3.61 -19.87 -0.88
CA ASN A 220 -3.72 -18.48 -1.25
C ASN A 220 -5.19 -18.07 -1.37
N ALA A 221 -5.48 -16.81 -1.08
CA ALA A 221 -6.80 -16.23 -1.21
C ALA A 221 -6.72 -14.74 -1.53
N LEU A 222 -7.79 -14.20 -2.08
CA LEU A 222 -7.93 -12.78 -2.37
C LEU A 222 -9.21 -12.28 -1.72
N LEU A 223 -9.08 -11.30 -0.81
CA LEU A 223 -10.17 -10.57 -0.19
C LEU A 223 -10.35 -9.23 -0.90
N VAL A 224 -11.58 -8.74 -0.88
CA VAL A 224 -11.90 -7.38 -1.34
C VAL A 224 -12.63 -6.67 -0.21
N ALA A 225 -12.05 -5.56 0.23
CA ALA A 225 -12.63 -4.70 1.25
C ALA A 225 -13.86 -3.93 0.71
N PRO A 226 -14.72 -3.37 1.58
CA PRO A 226 -15.92 -2.65 1.16
C PRO A 226 -15.64 -1.49 0.19
N GLU A 227 -14.52 -0.79 0.38
CA GLU A 227 -14.09 0.33 -0.48
C GLU A 227 -13.33 -0.12 -1.75
N GLY A 228 -13.18 -1.44 -1.96
CA GLY A 228 -12.56 -2.00 -3.16
C GLY A 228 -11.07 -2.33 -3.05
N THR A 229 -10.45 -2.14 -1.90
CA THR A 229 -9.05 -2.55 -1.69
C THR A 229 -8.90 -4.07 -1.74
N TRP A 230 -7.88 -4.54 -2.47
CA TRP A 230 -7.60 -5.96 -2.62
C TRP A 230 -6.50 -6.42 -1.66
N LEU A 231 -6.76 -7.51 -0.93
CA LEU A 231 -5.85 -8.12 0.02
C LEU A 231 -5.47 -9.51 -0.48
N LEU A 232 -4.23 -9.70 -0.88
CA LEU A 232 -3.69 -10.99 -1.32
C LEU A 232 -3.06 -11.71 -0.14
N LEU A 233 -3.56 -12.91 0.14
CA LEU A 233 -3.06 -13.80 1.18
C LEU A 233 -2.23 -14.91 0.55
N THR A 234 -1.01 -15.13 1.04
CA THR A 234 -0.06 -16.10 0.46
C THR A 234 0.82 -16.73 1.54
N THR A 235 1.41 -17.87 1.25
CA THR A 235 2.38 -18.50 2.16
C THR A 235 3.71 -17.76 2.28
N GLY A 236 3.91 -16.70 1.49
CA GLY A 236 5.17 -15.98 1.39
C GLY A 236 6.14 -16.61 0.39
N SER A 237 7.22 -15.88 0.11
CA SER A 237 8.36 -16.42 -0.64
C SER A 237 9.16 -17.33 0.31
N VAL A 238 9.35 -18.58 -0.08
CA VAL A 238 10.24 -19.55 0.61
C VAL A 238 11.66 -19.37 0.12
#